data_0e933f932a188e58479ea88de7496f9f
#
_entry.id   0e933f932a188e58479ea88de7496f9f
#
_cell.length_a   1.000
_cell.length_b   1.000
_cell.length_c   1.000
_cell.angle_alpha   90.00
_cell.angle_beta   90.00
_cell.angle_gamma   90.00
#
_symmetry.space_group_name_H-M   'P 1'
#
loop_
_entity.id
_entity.type
_entity.pdbx_description
1 polymer ?
#
loop_
_entity_poly.entity_id
_entity_poly.type
_entity_poly.pdbx_seq_one_letter_code
_entity_poly.pdbx_strand_id
1 'polypeptide(L)'
;MKNLFNLLNDEEIDRLDRFLLDRIDEDADTEGKDEGVLDISELDGFFTALVSGTVVIPPSRWLPAVWEDFEPTWENTKDFEDVISLMMRHMNGIAATLMEQPQDFEPMFLEREVEGNIYTIVDEWCEGYLRGVALTAGLWNAGGLEMTILLTPIRAFTGETKWRAHDLTDAETEHIRNAITPNVRETHAYWLARRDDHAPASSPASRAEPRVGRNDPCPCGSGKKYKKCCL
;
A
#
# COMPACT_ATOMS: atom_id res chain seq x y z
N MET A 1 -9.84 20.53 4.25
CA MET A 1 -9.43 19.12 4.08
C MET A 1 -10.65 18.35 3.59
N LYS A 2 -10.56 17.68 2.44
CA LYS A 2 -11.59 16.71 2.00
C LYS A 2 -11.63 15.59 3.04
N ASN A 3 -12.82 15.02 3.29
CA ASN A 3 -12.95 13.89 4.20
C ASN A 3 -12.22 12.68 3.59
N LEU A 4 -11.20 12.14 4.25
CA LEU A 4 -10.38 11.02 3.79
C LEU A 4 -11.15 9.68 3.69
N PHE A 5 -12.40 9.64 4.14
CA PHE A 5 -13.29 8.47 4.05
C PHE A 5 -14.28 8.55 2.88
N ASN A 6 -14.28 9.64 2.11
CA ASN A 6 -15.10 9.70 0.90
C ASN A 6 -14.41 8.91 -0.22
N LEU A 7 -15.12 7.96 -0.80
CA LEU A 7 -14.66 7.24 -2.00
C LEU A 7 -14.30 8.23 -3.12
N LEU A 8 -13.37 7.84 -3.97
CA LEU A 8 -13.09 8.58 -5.20
C LEU A 8 -14.26 8.40 -6.17
N ASN A 9 -14.56 9.44 -6.92
CA ASN A 9 -15.41 9.34 -8.10
C ASN A 9 -14.52 9.10 -9.34
N ASP A 10 -15.16 8.81 -10.49
CA ASP A 10 -14.46 8.48 -11.73
C ASP A 10 -13.49 9.60 -12.18
N GLU A 11 -13.86 10.87 -12.07
CA GLU A 11 -13.00 12.00 -12.42
C GLU A 11 -11.75 12.10 -11.50
N GLU A 12 -11.90 11.73 -10.23
CA GLU A 12 -10.79 11.71 -9.27
C GLU A 12 -9.88 10.51 -9.51
N ILE A 13 -10.44 9.38 -9.91
CA ILE A 13 -9.69 8.19 -10.33
C ILE A 13 -8.89 8.52 -11.60
N ASP A 14 -9.52 9.04 -12.64
CA ASP A 14 -8.86 9.45 -13.89
C ASP A 14 -7.76 10.50 -13.66
N ARG A 15 -7.97 11.40 -12.69
CA ARG A 15 -6.95 12.39 -12.35
C ARG A 15 -5.73 11.74 -11.70
N LEU A 16 -5.97 10.78 -10.81
CA LEU A 16 -4.87 10.06 -10.13
C LEU A 16 -4.11 9.19 -11.11
N ASP A 17 -4.82 8.48 -11.98
CA ASP A 17 -4.24 7.64 -13.03
C ASP A 17 -3.36 8.47 -13.98
N ARG A 18 -3.88 9.56 -14.52
CA ARG A 18 -3.09 10.46 -15.38
C ARG A 18 -1.85 11.01 -14.67
N PHE A 19 -1.98 11.36 -13.39
CA PHE A 19 -0.82 11.83 -12.64
C PHE A 19 0.27 10.74 -12.54
N LEU A 20 -0.09 9.48 -12.35
CA LEU A 20 0.86 8.36 -12.30
C LEU A 20 1.51 8.13 -13.67
N LEU A 21 0.71 8.08 -14.74
CA LEU A 21 1.18 7.89 -16.11
C LEU A 21 2.10 9.03 -16.58
N ASP A 22 1.75 10.28 -16.30
CA ASP A 22 2.48 11.47 -16.74
C ASP A 22 3.70 11.81 -15.84
N ARG A 23 3.93 11.03 -14.77
CA ARG A 23 5.00 11.30 -13.80
C ARG A 23 6.39 11.17 -14.36
N ILE A 24 6.57 10.29 -15.33
CA ILE A 24 7.85 10.04 -15.99
C ILE A 24 7.74 10.57 -17.42
N ASP A 25 8.63 11.48 -17.78
CA ASP A 25 8.69 12.01 -19.14
C ASP A 25 8.98 10.90 -20.15
N GLU A 26 8.34 10.93 -21.34
CA GLU A 26 8.55 9.95 -22.41
C GLU A 26 10.03 9.85 -22.85
N ASP A 27 10.78 10.94 -22.72
CA ASP A 27 12.21 11.02 -23.06
C ASP A 27 13.14 10.68 -21.86
N ALA A 28 12.58 10.31 -20.70
CA ALA A 28 13.38 9.99 -19.52
C ALA A 28 14.21 8.71 -19.75
N ASP A 29 15.45 8.76 -19.27
CA ASP A 29 16.30 7.55 -19.23
C ASP A 29 15.84 6.66 -18.07
N THR A 30 15.14 5.59 -18.39
CA THR A 30 14.63 4.61 -17.40
C THR A 30 15.45 3.33 -17.37
N GLU A 31 16.50 3.21 -18.21
CA GLU A 31 17.31 1.98 -18.29
C GLU A 31 17.93 1.63 -16.92
N GLY A 32 17.57 0.49 -16.40
CA GLY A 32 18.09 -0.05 -15.13
C GLY A 32 17.57 0.65 -13.87
N LYS A 33 16.53 1.48 -13.99
CA LYS A 33 15.85 2.14 -12.87
C LYS A 33 14.50 1.50 -12.58
N ASP A 34 14.04 1.58 -11.34
CA ASP A 34 12.69 1.21 -10.95
C ASP A 34 11.75 2.42 -11.12
N GLU A 35 10.78 2.27 -12.01
CA GLU A 35 9.83 3.33 -12.31
C GLU A 35 8.75 3.50 -11.23
N GLY A 36 8.69 2.59 -10.29
CA GLY A 36 7.67 2.60 -9.24
C GLY A 36 6.29 2.16 -9.77
N VAL A 37 5.24 2.75 -9.21
CA VAL A 37 3.85 2.50 -9.59
C VAL A 37 3.46 3.41 -10.74
N LEU A 38 3.02 2.86 -11.88
CA LEU A 38 2.81 3.60 -13.12
C LEU A 38 1.35 3.98 -13.41
N ASP A 39 0.40 3.22 -12.92
CA ASP A 39 -1.02 3.45 -13.19
C ASP A 39 -1.91 3.16 -11.99
N ILE A 40 -3.20 3.41 -12.13
CA ILE A 40 -4.19 3.22 -11.06
C ILE A 40 -4.40 1.75 -10.72
N SER A 41 -4.27 0.83 -11.66
CA SER A 41 -4.41 -0.61 -11.44
C SER A 41 -3.26 -1.13 -10.57
N GLU A 42 -2.03 -0.74 -10.90
CA GLU A 42 -0.86 -1.06 -10.09
C GLU A 42 -0.95 -0.44 -8.69
N LEU A 43 -1.43 0.82 -8.57
CA LEU A 43 -1.65 1.47 -7.28
C LEU A 43 -2.71 0.75 -6.45
N ASP A 44 -3.80 0.31 -7.06
CA ASP A 44 -4.87 -0.44 -6.40
C ASP A 44 -4.34 -1.76 -5.84
N GLY A 45 -3.56 -2.50 -6.63
CA GLY A 45 -2.89 -3.72 -6.18
C GLY A 45 -1.94 -3.46 -5.01
N PHE A 46 -1.12 -2.42 -5.12
CA PHE A 46 -0.18 -2.00 -4.08
C PHE A 46 -0.91 -1.68 -2.76
N PHE A 47 -1.94 -0.83 -2.80
CA PHE A 47 -2.71 -0.49 -1.61
C PHE A 47 -3.49 -1.66 -1.05
N THR A 48 -4.01 -2.55 -1.91
CA THR A 48 -4.69 -3.76 -1.47
C THR A 48 -3.75 -4.66 -0.67
N ALA A 49 -2.48 -4.80 -1.06
CA ALA A 49 -1.48 -5.53 -0.28
C ALA A 49 -1.19 -4.85 1.07
N LEU A 50 -1.05 -3.50 1.10
CA LEU A 50 -0.82 -2.76 2.34
C LEU A 50 -1.98 -2.93 3.34
N VAL A 51 -3.20 -2.85 2.83
CA VAL A 51 -4.43 -3.01 3.63
C VAL A 51 -4.59 -4.44 4.12
N SER A 52 -4.28 -5.43 3.27
CA SER A 52 -4.37 -6.86 3.61
C SER A 52 -3.27 -7.33 4.54
N GLY A 53 -2.13 -6.64 4.59
CA GLY A 53 -0.93 -7.07 5.28
C GLY A 53 -1.03 -7.16 6.80
N THR A 54 0.07 -7.61 7.38
CA THR A 54 0.20 -7.96 8.82
C THR A 54 0.20 -6.75 9.74
N VAL A 55 0.73 -5.63 9.27
CA VAL A 55 0.92 -4.40 10.06
C VAL A 55 0.54 -3.17 9.24
N VAL A 56 0.13 -2.11 9.93
CA VAL A 56 -0.11 -0.81 9.29
C VAL A 56 1.23 -0.18 8.90
N ILE A 57 1.38 0.14 7.61
CA ILE A 57 2.58 0.77 7.07
C ILE A 57 2.32 2.27 6.90
N PRO A 58 3.07 3.16 7.55
CA PRO A 58 2.84 4.61 7.47
C PRO A 58 3.24 5.16 6.08
N PRO A 59 2.63 6.29 5.64
CA PRO A 59 2.93 6.93 4.35
C PRO A 59 4.43 7.20 4.12
N SER A 60 5.17 7.55 5.17
CA SER A 60 6.61 7.78 5.10
C SER A 60 7.43 6.55 4.67
N ARG A 61 6.83 5.35 4.71
CA ARG A 61 7.47 4.10 4.29
C ARG A 61 6.99 3.59 2.95
N TRP A 62 5.70 3.76 2.63
CA TRP A 62 5.17 3.25 1.38
C TRP A 62 5.23 4.27 0.23
N LEU A 63 5.20 5.57 0.53
CA LEU A 63 5.25 6.59 -0.51
C LEU A 63 6.55 6.56 -1.35
N PRO A 64 7.75 6.36 -0.76
CA PRO A 64 8.95 6.16 -1.57
C PRO A 64 8.86 4.95 -2.52
N ALA A 65 8.18 3.86 -2.12
CA ALA A 65 8.01 2.68 -2.98
C ALA A 65 6.99 2.88 -4.11
N VAL A 66 6.16 3.92 -4.05
CA VAL A 66 5.33 4.35 -5.19
C VAL A 66 6.15 5.09 -6.23
N TRP A 67 7.15 5.86 -5.80
CA TRP A 67 7.96 6.72 -6.69
C TRP A 67 9.24 6.05 -7.19
N GLU A 68 9.86 5.21 -6.35
CA GLU A 68 11.18 4.61 -6.54
C GLU A 68 12.20 5.62 -7.07
N ASP A 69 12.80 5.40 -8.25
CA ASP A 69 13.82 6.29 -8.81
C ASP A 69 13.24 7.57 -9.44
N PHE A 70 11.91 7.73 -9.50
CA PHE A 70 11.21 8.82 -10.17
C PHE A 70 10.26 9.56 -9.24
N GLU A 71 10.81 10.15 -8.15
CA GLU A 71 10.03 11.00 -7.26
C GLU A 71 9.52 12.26 -7.98
N PRO A 72 8.20 12.57 -7.90
CA PRO A 72 7.65 13.74 -8.58
C PRO A 72 8.23 15.05 -8.08
N THR A 73 8.44 15.99 -8.99
CA THR A 73 8.72 17.38 -8.64
C THR A 73 7.41 18.13 -8.44
N TRP A 74 7.21 18.66 -7.24
CA TRP A 74 5.96 19.35 -6.87
C TRP A 74 6.08 20.86 -7.17
N GLU A 75 5.15 21.41 -7.94
CA GLU A 75 5.11 22.85 -8.21
C GLU A 75 4.82 23.66 -6.93
N ASN A 76 3.97 23.11 -6.06
CA ASN A 76 3.63 23.71 -4.78
C ASN A 76 3.07 22.67 -3.80
N THR A 77 2.97 23.05 -2.53
CA THR A 77 2.47 22.16 -1.45
C THR A 77 1.05 21.67 -1.69
N LYS A 78 0.20 22.48 -2.36
CA LYS A 78 -1.19 22.13 -2.61
C LYS A 78 -1.30 20.96 -3.60
N ASP A 79 -0.46 20.91 -4.64
CA ASP A 79 -0.48 19.82 -5.62
C ASP A 79 -0.08 18.48 -4.96
N PHE A 80 0.96 18.52 -4.11
CA PHE A 80 1.32 17.39 -3.27
C PHE A 80 0.14 16.94 -2.38
N GLU A 81 -0.46 17.86 -1.62
CA GLU A 81 -1.59 17.55 -0.72
C GLU A 81 -2.80 16.98 -1.48
N ASP A 82 -3.10 17.50 -2.67
CA ASP A 82 -4.21 17.05 -3.50
C ASP A 82 -3.98 15.59 -3.96
N VAL A 83 -2.79 15.25 -4.48
CA VAL A 83 -2.46 13.89 -4.93
C VAL A 83 -2.43 12.91 -3.75
N ILE A 84 -1.76 13.26 -2.66
CA ILE A 84 -1.72 12.41 -1.47
C ILE A 84 -3.13 12.19 -0.89
N SER A 85 -3.98 13.22 -0.93
CA SER A 85 -5.39 13.07 -0.50
C SER A 85 -6.16 12.07 -1.36
N LEU A 86 -5.93 12.03 -2.69
CA LEU A 86 -6.53 11.04 -3.57
C LEU A 86 -6.03 9.63 -3.24
N MET A 87 -4.72 9.44 -3.12
CA MET A 87 -4.11 8.17 -2.73
C MET A 87 -4.64 7.64 -1.39
N MET A 88 -4.67 8.49 -0.37
CA MET A 88 -5.18 8.10 0.96
C MET A 88 -6.66 7.74 0.93
N ARG A 89 -7.46 8.43 0.14
CA ARG A 89 -8.90 8.13 -0.01
C ARG A 89 -9.11 6.81 -0.73
N HIS A 90 -8.32 6.53 -1.77
CA HIS A 90 -8.36 5.27 -2.48
C HIS A 90 -8.02 4.11 -1.55
N MET A 91 -6.89 4.18 -0.86
CA MET A 91 -6.47 3.17 0.11
C MET A 91 -7.52 2.96 1.23
N ASN A 92 -8.11 4.05 1.74
CA ASN A 92 -9.16 3.96 2.77
C ASN A 92 -10.44 3.33 2.23
N GLY A 93 -10.78 3.55 0.96
CA GLY A 93 -11.89 2.89 0.28
C GLY A 93 -11.70 1.38 0.23
N ILE A 94 -10.53 0.91 -0.21
CA ILE A 94 -10.16 -0.51 -0.21
C ILE A 94 -10.27 -1.08 1.21
N ALA A 95 -9.70 -0.38 2.20
CA ALA A 95 -9.75 -0.82 3.60
C ALA A 95 -11.18 -0.97 4.12
N ALA A 96 -12.04 0.03 3.86
CA ALA A 96 -13.43 0.00 4.27
C ALA A 96 -14.19 -1.17 3.63
N THR A 97 -14.02 -1.38 2.32
CA THR A 97 -14.69 -2.48 1.60
C THR A 97 -14.25 -3.84 2.14
N LEU A 98 -12.94 -4.08 2.27
CA LEU A 98 -12.43 -5.35 2.78
C LEU A 98 -12.83 -5.62 4.24
N MET A 99 -12.99 -4.58 5.06
CA MET A 99 -13.39 -4.71 6.46
C MET A 99 -14.89 -4.88 6.66
N GLU A 100 -15.72 -4.15 5.91
CA GLU A 100 -17.15 -4.06 6.15
C GLU A 100 -17.96 -4.96 5.22
N GLN A 101 -17.53 -5.06 3.96
CA GLN A 101 -18.23 -5.78 2.89
C GLN A 101 -17.23 -6.47 1.96
N PRO A 102 -16.43 -7.45 2.48
CA PRO A 102 -15.37 -8.07 1.69
C PRO A 102 -15.87 -8.74 0.40
N GLN A 103 -17.15 -9.11 0.34
CA GLN A 103 -17.75 -9.70 -0.88
C GLN A 103 -17.90 -8.69 -2.02
N ASP A 104 -17.95 -7.40 -1.70
CA ASP A 104 -18.10 -6.32 -2.68
C ASP A 104 -16.73 -5.77 -3.14
N PHE A 105 -15.64 -6.31 -2.60
CA PHE A 105 -14.31 -5.92 -3.07
C PHE A 105 -14.06 -6.48 -4.46
N GLU A 106 -13.76 -5.59 -5.40
CA GLU A 106 -13.33 -5.91 -6.76
C GLU A 106 -12.02 -5.15 -7.06
N PRO A 107 -10.95 -5.86 -7.50
CA PRO A 107 -9.72 -5.22 -7.93
C PRO A 107 -9.92 -4.33 -9.14
N MET A 108 -9.22 -3.22 -9.22
CA MET A 108 -9.23 -2.33 -10.38
C MET A 108 -8.36 -2.86 -11.52
N PHE A 109 -8.76 -3.98 -12.12
CA PHE A 109 -8.09 -4.52 -13.29
C PHE A 109 -8.28 -3.62 -14.50
N LEU A 110 -7.28 -3.58 -15.37
CA LEU A 110 -7.42 -2.89 -16.64
C LEU A 110 -8.25 -3.71 -17.63
N GLU A 111 -8.89 -3.03 -18.55
CA GLU A 111 -9.63 -3.66 -19.64
C GLU A 111 -9.09 -3.17 -20.99
N ARG A 112 -9.00 -4.09 -21.93
CA ARG A 112 -8.58 -3.79 -23.29
C ARG A 112 -9.60 -4.37 -24.27
N GLU A 113 -10.13 -3.53 -25.15
CA GLU A 113 -10.96 -3.96 -26.25
C GLU A 113 -10.10 -4.30 -27.47
N VAL A 114 -10.26 -5.51 -27.98
CA VAL A 114 -9.62 -5.97 -29.22
C VAL A 114 -10.69 -6.64 -30.10
N GLU A 115 -10.93 -6.10 -31.28
CA GLU A 115 -11.90 -6.63 -32.25
C GLU A 115 -13.32 -6.84 -31.67
N GLY A 116 -13.75 -5.96 -30.76
CA GLY A 116 -15.05 -6.02 -30.10
C GLY A 116 -15.15 -6.98 -28.93
N ASN A 117 -14.04 -7.61 -28.53
CA ASN A 117 -13.94 -8.42 -27.31
C ASN A 117 -13.20 -7.65 -26.21
N ILE A 118 -13.71 -7.73 -24.99
CA ILE A 118 -13.09 -7.12 -23.81
C ILE A 118 -12.20 -8.17 -23.14
N TYR A 119 -10.94 -7.81 -22.93
CA TYR A 119 -9.94 -8.62 -22.23
C TYR A 119 -9.55 -7.94 -20.93
N THR A 120 -9.65 -8.67 -19.84
CA THR A 120 -9.18 -8.20 -18.54
C THR A 120 -7.67 -8.42 -18.42
N ILE A 121 -6.93 -7.37 -18.09
CA ILE A 121 -5.49 -7.35 -17.87
C ILE A 121 -5.27 -7.20 -16.38
N VAL A 122 -4.53 -8.13 -15.79
CA VAL A 122 -4.33 -8.22 -14.34
C VAL A 122 -2.86 -8.06 -13.94
N ASP A 123 -1.96 -8.00 -14.92
CA ASP A 123 -0.50 -8.03 -14.71
C ASP A 123 -0.06 -6.85 -13.86
N GLU A 124 -0.46 -5.63 -14.21
CA GLU A 124 -0.11 -4.38 -13.53
C GLU A 124 -0.60 -4.42 -12.07
N TRP A 125 -1.84 -4.85 -11.88
CA TRP A 125 -2.40 -5.01 -10.53
C TRP A 125 -1.61 -6.00 -9.68
N CYS A 126 -1.23 -7.13 -10.27
CA CYS A 126 -0.45 -8.16 -9.60
C CYS A 126 0.98 -7.69 -9.25
N GLU A 127 1.63 -6.94 -10.15
CA GLU A 127 2.95 -6.34 -9.88
C GLU A 127 2.84 -5.35 -8.70
N GLY A 128 1.85 -4.46 -8.71
CA GLY A 128 1.59 -3.54 -7.60
C GLY A 128 1.35 -4.26 -6.28
N TYR A 129 0.54 -5.32 -6.29
CA TYR A 129 0.30 -6.12 -5.09
C TYR A 129 1.59 -6.72 -4.53
N LEU A 130 2.44 -7.31 -5.37
CA LEU A 130 3.71 -7.88 -4.92
C LEU A 130 4.70 -6.81 -4.47
N ARG A 131 4.70 -5.62 -5.07
CA ARG A 131 5.47 -4.45 -4.59
C ARG A 131 5.05 -4.09 -3.16
N GLY A 132 3.76 -4.07 -2.87
CA GLY A 132 3.22 -3.86 -1.51
C GLY A 132 3.64 -4.95 -0.53
N VAL A 133 3.59 -6.23 -0.94
CA VAL A 133 4.07 -7.38 -0.15
C VAL A 133 5.56 -7.25 0.18
N ALA A 134 6.37 -6.78 -0.77
CA ALA A 134 7.82 -6.65 -0.60
C ALA A 134 8.21 -5.71 0.54
N LEU A 135 7.42 -4.68 0.85
CA LEU A 135 7.70 -3.74 1.94
C LEU A 135 7.79 -4.42 3.32
N THR A 136 7.15 -5.56 3.49
CA THR A 136 7.17 -6.34 4.73
C THR A 136 7.28 -7.83 4.46
N ALA A 137 8.08 -8.22 3.45
CA ALA A 137 8.22 -9.59 2.98
C ALA A 137 8.51 -10.61 4.10
N GLY A 138 9.33 -10.24 5.09
CA GLY A 138 9.61 -11.11 6.25
C GLY A 138 8.35 -11.47 7.05
N LEU A 139 7.40 -10.55 7.19
CA LEU A 139 6.14 -10.80 7.88
C LEU A 139 5.20 -11.65 7.00
N TRP A 140 5.12 -11.37 5.71
CA TRP A 140 4.33 -12.17 4.77
C TRP A 140 4.81 -13.63 4.72
N ASN A 141 6.13 -13.85 4.73
CA ASN A 141 6.72 -15.18 4.75
C ASN A 141 6.39 -15.98 6.02
N ALA A 142 6.07 -15.30 7.13
CA ALA A 142 5.64 -15.96 8.37
C ALA A 142 4.28 -16.70 8.21
N GLY A 143 3.48 -16.37 7.18
CA GLY A 143 2.26 -17.10 6.82
C GLY A 143 2.52 -18.49 6.22
N GLY A 144 3.77 -18.82 5.89
CA GLY A 144 4.19 -20.15 5.46
C GLY A 144 3.49 -20.64 4.19
N LEU A 145 3.14 -21.93 4.19
CA LEU A 145 2.55 -22.57 3.01
C LEU A 145 1.18 -21.98 2.64
N GLU A 146 0.35 -21.66 3.63
CA GLU A 146 -0.98 -21.08 3.41
C GLU A 146 -0.88 -19.76 2.62
N MET A 147 0.00 -18.87 3.04
CA MET A 147 0.23 -17.59 2.34
C MET A 147 0.86 -17.82 0.95
N THR A 148 1.72 -18.81 0.79
CA THR A 148 2.28 -19.19 -0.52
C THR A 148 1.17 -19.59 -1.48
N ILE A 149 0.19 -20.39 -1.03
CA ILE A 149 -0.94 -20.83 -1.84
C ILE A 149 -1.84 -19.65 -2.20
N LEU A 150 -2.18 -18.79 -1.24
CA LEU A 150 -3.04 -17.63 -1.46
C LEU A 150 -2.44 -16.63 -2.46
N LEU A 151 -1.12 -16.45 -2.44
CA LEU A 151 -0.43 -15.55 -3.37
C LEU A 151 -0.12 -16.18 -4.74
N THR A 152 -0.34 -17.48 -4.93
CA THR A 152 -0.02 -18.17 -6.18
C THR A 152 -0.71 -17.57 -7.41
N PRO A 153 -2.02 -17.25 -7.41
CA PRO A 153 -2.68 -16.63 -8.56
C PRO A 153 -2.09 -15.28 -8.93
N ILE A 154 -1.72 -14.45 -7.95
CA ILE A 154 -1.10 -13.14 -8.17
C ILE A 154 0.28 -13.30 -8.80
N ARG A 155 1.11 -14.18 -8.24
CA ARG A 155 2.45 -14.46 -8.76
C ARG A 155 2.45 -15.04 -10.17
N ALA A 156 1.39 -15.72 -10.59
CA ALA A 156 1.29 -16.30 -11.92
C ALA A 156 1.32 -15.26 -13.04
N PHE A 157 0.95 -14.00 -12.76
CA PHE A 157 0.90 -12.89 -13.71
C PHE A 157 2.07 -11.91 -13.56
N THR A 158 3.08 -12.20 -12.74
CA THR A 158 4.22 -11.31 -12.52
C THR A 158 5.50 -11.83 -13.17
N GLY A 159 6.48 -10.95 -13.38
CA GLY A 159 7.67 -11.18 -14.17
C GLY A 159 8.45 -12.45 -13.86
N GLU A 160 8.57 -12.83 -12.57
CA GLU A 160 9.32 -14.03 -12.17
C GLU A 160 8.66 -15.35 -12.57
N THR A 161 7.35 -15.35 -12.84
CA THR A 161 6.58 -16.57 -13.16
C THR A 161 5.85 -16.49 -14.50
N LYS A 162 5.97 -15.41 -15.26
CA LYS A 162 5.46 -15.26 -16.65
C LYS A 162 5.86 -16.40 -17.59
N TRP A 163 6.84 -17.19 -17.18
CA TRP A 163 7.29 -18.37 -17.90
C TRP A 163 6.20 -19.40 -18.20
N ARG A 164 5.14 -19.46 -17.40
CA ARG A 164 4.07 -20.45 -17.56
C ARG A 164 2.85 -19.93 -18.31
N ALA A 165 2.72 -18.63 -18.46
CA ALA A 165 1.60 -18.07 -19.23
C ALA A 165 1.60 -18.54 -20.69
N HIS A 166 2.74 -18.90 -21.24
CA HIS A 166 2.85 -19.47 -22.59
C HIS A 166 2.50 -20.97 -22.68
N ASP A 167 2.51 -21.68 -21.54
CA ASP A 167 2.24 -23.13 -21.47
C ASP A 167 0.81 -23.43 -20.99
N LEU A 168 0.05 -22.40 -20.57
CA LEU A 168 -1.33 -22.54 -20.11
C LEU A 168 -2.30 -22.32 -21.27
N THR A 169 -3.40 -23.05 -21.24
CA THR A 169 -4.55 -22.79 -22.09
C THR A 169 -5.29 -21.53 -21.63
N ASP A 170 -6.06 -20.90 -22.52
CA ASP A 170 -6.90 -19.74 -22.17
C ASP A 170 -7.81 -20.04 -20.97
N ALA A 171 -8.38 -21.24 -20.91
CA ALA A 171 -9.25 -21.67 -19.79
C ALA A 171 -8.49 -21.80 -18.47
N GLU A 172 -7.25 -22.28 -18.48
CA GLU A 172 -6.41 -22.35 -17.28
C GLU A 172 -5.97 -20.97 -16.82
N THR A 173 -5.62 -20.08 -17.76
CA THR A 173 -5.29 -18.68 -17.47
C THR A 173 -6.48 -17.95 -16.86
N GLU A 174 -7.67 -18.14 -17.42
CA GLU A 174 -8.90 -17.56 -16.88
C GLU A 174 -9.22 -18.10 -15.49
N HIS A 175 -9.04 -19.39 -15.25
CA HIS A 175 -9.24 -20.00 -13.94
C HIS A 175 -8.30 -19.38 -12.88
N ILE A 176 -7.02 -19.19 -13.20
CA ILE A 176 -6.05 -18.56 -12.29
C ILE A 176 -6.42 -17.11 -12.04
N ARG A 177 -6.79 -16.35 -13.08
CA ARG A 177 -7.23 -14.96 -12.96
C ARG A 177 -8.43 -14.83 -12.02
N ASN A 178 -9.43 -15.68 -12.22
CA ASN A 178 -10.66 -15.69 -11.40
C ASN A 178 -10.39 -16.08 -9.94
N ALA A 179 -9.25 -16.67 -9.62
CA ALA A 179 -8.85 -16.97 -8.26
C ALA A 179 -8.20 -15.77 -7.52
N ILE A 180 -7.81 -14.70 -8.21
CA ILE A 180 -7.15 -13.54 -7.58
C ILE A 180 -8.05 -12.91 -6.53
N THR A 181 -9.23 -12.45 -6.91
CA THR A 181 -10.15 -11.72 -6.02
C THR A 181 -10.52 -12.53 -4.76
N PRO A 182 -10.99 -13.80 -4.84
CA PRO A 182 -11.28 -14.58 -3.66
C PRO A 182 -10.04 -14.81 -2.77
N ASN A 183 -8.86 -15.04 -3.36
CA ASN A 183 -7.63 -15.23 -2.58
C ASN A 183 -7.20 -13.96 -1.85
N VAL A 184 -7.40 -12.79 -2.44
CA VAL A 184 -7.15 -11.49 -1.78
C VAL A 184 -8.05 -11.31 -0.56
N ARG A 185 -9.34 -11.59 -0.69
CA ARG A 185 -10.30 -11.54 0.42
C ARG A 185 -9.88 -12.48 1.55
N GLU A 186 -9.47 -13.69 1.21
CA GLU A 186 -9.00 -14.68 2.17
C GLU A 186 -7.66 -14.26 2.81
N THR A 187 -6.74 -13.71 2.04
CA THR A 187 -5.48 -13.14 2.53
C THR A 187 -5.72 -12.03 3.56
N HIS A 188 -6.65 -11.10 3.26
CA HIS A 188 -7.03 -10.05 4.20
C HIS A 188 -7.61 -10.65 5.49
N ALA A 189 -8.56 -11.58 5.38
CA ALA A 189 -9.16 -12.25 6.54
C ALA A 189 -8.12 -13.01 7.38
N TYR A 190 -7.18 -13.70 6.71
CA TYR A 190 -6.08 -14.42 7.36
C TYR A 190 -5.23 -13.50 8.22
N TRP A 191 -4.76 -12.38 7.66
CA TRP A 191 -3.91 -11.45 8.40
C TRP A 191 -4.68 -10.61 9.40
N LEU A 192 -5.92 -10.23 9.11
CA LEU A 192 -6.78 -9.52 10.04
C LEU A 192 -6.94 -10.29 11.36
N ALA A 193 -7.18 -11.61 11.26
CA ALA A 193 -7.30 -12.48 12.43
C ALA A 193 -6.01 -12.60 13.25
N ARG A 194 -4.85 -12.23 12.69
CA ARG A 194 -3.53 -12.38 13.31
C ARG A 194 -2.83 -11.05 13.63
N ARG A 195 -3.47 -9.91 13.36
CA ARG A 195 -2.87 -8.57 13.58
C ARG A 195 -2.46 -8.33 15.02
N ASP A 196 -3.24 -8.83 15.97
CA ASP A 196 -2.94 -8.67 17.41
C ASP A 196 -1.66 -9.43 17.82
N ASP A 197 -1.37 -10.55 17.17
CA ASP A 197 -0.16 -11.35 17.43
C ASP A 197 1.13 -10.64 16.94
N HIS A 198 0.99 -9.75 15.96
CA HIS A 198 2.08 -9.01 15.33
C HIS A 198 2.11 -7.52 15.74
N ALA A 199 1.15 -7.07 16.54
CA ALA A 199 1.21 -5.73 17.11
C ALA A 199 2.52 -5.60 17.90
N PRO A 200 3.37 -4.57 17.65
CA PRO A 200 4.51 -4.35 18.49
C PRO A 200 3.98 -4.25 19.92
N ALA A 201 4.50 -5.10 20.82
CA ALA A 201 4.11 -5.05 22.22
C ALA A 201 4.10 -3.58 22.61
N SER A 202 2.94 -3.05 22.95
CA SER A 202 2.81 -1.66 23.36
C SER A 202 3.79 -1.49 24.50
N SER A 203 4.94 -0.91 24.21
CA SER A 203 5.90 -0.55 25.25
C SER A 203 5.06 0.25 26.23
N PRO A 204 4.96 -0.17 27.50
CA PRO A 204 4.22 0.60 28.48
C PRO A 204 4.76 2.01 28.34
N ALA A 205 3.85 2.96 28.03
CA ALA A 205 4.23 4.34 27.80
C ALA A 205 5.23 4.69 28.88
N SER A 206 6.48 4.90 28.48
CA SER A 206 7.56 5.28 29.36
C SER A 206 6.94 6.42 30.16
N ARG A 207 6.68 6.20 31.47
CA ARG A 207 6.19 7.25 32.34
C ARG A 207 7.20 8.36 32.16
N ALA A 208 6.83 9.39 31.40
CA ALA A 208 7.68 10.55 31.24
C ALA A 208 8.00 10.98 32.67
N GLU A 209 9.26 10.85 33.06
CA GLU A 209 9.70 11.38 34.35
C GLU A 209 9.20 12.81 34.40
N PRO A 210 8.55 13.24 35.51
CA PRO A 210 7.98 14.56 35.59
C PRO A 210 9.09 15.57 35.30
N ARG A 211 8.99 16.27 34.16
CA ARG A 211 9.97 17.28 33.79
C ARG A 211 9.92 18.37 34.83
N VAL A 212 11.01 18.47 35.59
CA VAL A 212 11.15 19.51 36.63
C VAL A 212 11.07 20.87 35.96
N GLY A 213 10.05 21.65 36.29
CA GLY A 213 9.85 23.01 35.75
C GLY A 213 10.96 23.93 36.26
N ARG A 214 11.33 24.95 35.49
CA ARG A 214 12.39 25.93 35.85
C ARG A 214 12.18 26.54 37.22
N ASN A 215 10.96 26.67 37.71
CA ASN A 215 10.61 27.29 38.98
C ASN A 215 10.36 26.29 40.13
N ASP A 216 10.39 24.99 39.82
CA ASP A 216 10.18 23.94 40.82
C ASP A 216 11.38 23.79 41.79
N PRO A 217 11.19 23.21 42.95
CA PRO A 217 12.30 22.89 43.86
C PRO A 217 13.31 22.00 43.14
N CYS A 218 14.61 22.30 43.31
CA CYS A 218 15.65 21.52 42.67
C CYS A 218 15.69 20.10 43.24
N PRO A 219 15.69 19.06 42.38
CA PRO A 219 15.72 17.66 42.86
C PRO A 219 17.01 17.28 43.58
N CYS A 220 18.05 18.11 43.55
CA CYS A 220 19.28 17.91 44.32
C CYS A 220 19.12 18.16 45.84
N GLY A 221 17.93 18.57 46.30
CA GLY A 221 17.64 18.80 47.71
C GLY A 221 18.18 20.12 48.29
N SER A 222 18.71 21.03 47.48
CA SER A 222 19.27 22.32 47.89
C SER A 222 18.26 23.35 48.38
N GLY A 223 16.96 23.11 48.22
CA GLY A 223 15.88 24.05 48.54
C GLY A 223 15.77 25.24 47.57
N LYS A 224 16.65 25.32 46.57
CA LYS A 224 16.63 26.38 45.56
C LYS A 224 15.76 26.00 44.37
N LYS A 225 15.25 27.00 43.62
CA LYS A 225 14.56 26.71 42.35
C LYS A 225 15.51 26.10 41.32
N TYR A 226 15.02 25.13 40.53
CA TYR A 226 15.83 24.38 39.56
C TYR A 226 16.67 25.30 38.65
N LYS A 227 16.10 26.37 38.12
CA LYS A 227 16.81 27.37 37.30
C LYS A 227 17.93 28.14 37.98
N LYS A 228 18.03 28.08 39.34
CA LYS A 228 19.07 28.76 40.12
C LYS A 228 20.03 27.78 40.81
N CYS A 229 19.97 26.50 40.45
CA CYS A 229 20.75 25.44 41.07
C CYS A 229 21.40 24.50 40.04
N CYS A 230 20.61 23.70 39.31
CA CYS A 230 21.11 22.64 38.45
C CYS A 230 20.66 22.75 36.98
N LEU A 231 20.15 23.93 36.55
CA LEU A 231 19.83 24.23 35.16
C LEU A 231 21.00 24.94 34.48
#